data_77786376b3e1e184f5c666e5102e7276
#
_entry.id   77786376b3e1e184f5c666e5102e7276
#
_cell.length_a   1.000
_cell.length_b   1.000
_cell.length_c   1.000
_cell.angle_alpha   90.00
_cell.angle_beta   90.00
_cell.angle_gamma   90.00
#
_symmetry.space_group_name_H-M   'P 1'
#
loop_
_entity.id
_entity.type
_entity.pdbx_description
1 polymer ?
#
loop_
_entity_poly.entity_id
_entity_poly.type
_entity_poly.pdbx_seq_one_letter_code
_entity_poly.pdbx_strand_id
1 'polypeptide(L)'
;MLIVFPDLHGRSDLLEAAIQHYPQDTQFVFLGDAIDRGPDSRGTVRQLVELHDAGRMTLLCGNHEWMLLTAAEFARQAQETDDEAYHQAALERFANWERNGGTSVQEEFGGFNPDTVPTELLEYFSRLQLLFDGPGGVLCSHAAPPALVQRYGSVEETMLWARPNDGPFALPSEVTASVHGHTPLAQPTWVGQHLYLDLGAFLTGALSAFDLESLEMIVFQGQGSVPREHLPELRSGQSNLIRTQTCTVVEV
;
A
#
# COMPACT_ATOMS: atom_id res chain seq x y z
N MET A 1 -16.95 -12.83 -3.41
CA MET A 1 -15.95 -12.07 -4.20
C MET A 1 -15.05 -11.32 -3.22
N LEU A 2 -13.76 -11.44 -3.38
CA LEU A 2 -12.75 -10.81 -2.52
C LEU A 2 -11.69 -10.12 -3.39
N ILE A 3 -11.73 -8.79 -3.42
CA ILE A 3 -10.93 -7.96 -4.33
C ILE A 3 -9.78 -7.32 -3.57
N VAL A 4 -8.58 -7.35 -4.15
CA VAL A 4 -7.38 -6.72 -3.60
C VAL A 4 -7.03 -5.47 -4.41
N PHE A 5 -6.80 -4.36 -3.71
CA PHE A 5 -6.30 -3.09 -4.27
C PHE A 5 -4.90 -2.78 -3.76
N PRO A 6 -3.96 -2.37 -4.63
CA PRO A 6 -2.66 -1.85 -4.23
C PRO A 6 -2.74 -0.35 -3.88
N ASP A 7 -1.59 0.28 -3.87
CA ASP A 7 -1.31 1.68 -3.56
C ASP A 7 -2.25 2.67 -4.27
N LEU A 8 -2.83 3.58 -3.50
CA LEU A 8 -3.71 4.64 -3.98
C LEU A 8 -3.03 6.01 -4.01
N HIS A 9 -2.27 6.33 -2.98
CA HIS A 9 -1.60 7.63 -2.87
C HIS A 9 -2.54 8.80 -3.20
N GLY A 10 -3.61 8.98 -2.42
CA GLY A 10 -4.53 10.09 -2.58
C GLY A 10 -5.41 10.05 -3.86
N ARG A 11 -5.60 8.88 -4.48
CA ARG A 11 -6.48 8.72 -5.64
C ARG A 11 -7.86 8.20 -5.21
N SER A 12 -8.57 9.04 -4.45
CA SER A 12 -9.95 8.79 -4.01
C SER A 12 -10.92 8.57 -5.18
N ASP A 13 -10.68 9.24 -6.30
CA ASP A 13 -11.44 9.11 -7.55
C ASP A 13 -11.38 7.68 -8.13
N LEU A 14 -10.19 7.07 -8.16
CA LEU A 14 -10.02 5.70 -8.65
C LEU A 14 -10.63 4.68 -7.69
N LEU A 15 -10.49 4.89 -6.38
CA LEU A 15 -11.11 4.03 -5.37
C LEU A 15 -12.62 4.07 -5.49
N GLU A 16 -13.23 5.26 -5.59
CA GLU A 16 -14.68 5.42 -5.74
C GLU A 16 -15.20 4.68 -6.99
N ALA A 17 -14.57 4.89 -8.14
CA ALA A 17 -14.93 4.22 -9.38
C ALA A 17 -14.82 2.69 -9.27
N ALA A 18 -13.74 2.20 -8.65
CA ALA A 18 -13.55 0.77 -8.45
C ALA A 18 -14.62 0.18 -7.52
N ILE A 19 -14.93 0.82 -6.39
CA ILE A 19 -15.96 0.35 -5.45
C ILE A 19 -17.34 0.32 -6.11
N GLN A 20 -17.67 1.32 -6.94
CA GLN A 20 -18.95 1.39 -7.66
C GLN A 20 -19.09 0.30 -8.74
N HIS A 21 -17.98 -0.21 -9.27
CA HIS A 21 -17.97 -1.27 -10.26
C HIS A 21 -18.41 -2.62 -9.69
N TYR A 22 -18.11 -2.89 -8.41
CA TYR A 22 -18.39 -4.17 -7.77
C TYR A 22 -19.75 -4.21 -7.04
N PRO A 23 -20.36 -5.40 -6.87
CA PRO A 23 -21.57 -5.58 -6.05
C PRO A 23 -21.37 -5.07 -4.62
N GLN A 24 -22.48 -4.65 -3.98
CA GLN A 24 -22.43 -4.06 -2.64
C GLN A 24 -21.96 -5.01 -1.53
N ASP A 25 -22.06 -6.31 -1.74
CA ASP A 25 -21.62 -7.36 -0.80
C ASP A 25 -20.15 -7.81 -1.03
N THR A 26 -19.46 -7.17 -1.98
CA THR A 26 -18.04 -7.45 -2.24
C THR A 26 -17.17 -7.07 -1.05
N GLN A 27 -16.28 -7.98 -0.67
CA GLN A 27 -15.22 -7.76 0.32
C GLN A 27 -13.94 -7.28 -0.35
N PHE A 28 -13.20 -6.43 0.33
CA PHE A 28 -12.00 -5.82 -0.21
C PHE A 28 -10.81 -5.97 0.75
N VAL A 29 -9.61 -6.03 0.19
CA VAL A 29 -8.34 -5.90 0.91
C VAL A 29 -7.56 -4.75 0.26
N PHE A 30 -7.16 -3.78 1.05
CA PHE A 30 -6.29 -2.68 0.62
C PHE A 30 -4.88 -2.92 1.13
N LEU A 31 -3.89 -2.88 0.23
CA LEU A 31 -2.51 -3.29 0.55
C LEU A 31 -1.66 -2.20 1.22
N GLY A 32 -2.21 -1.01 1.47
CA GLY A 32 -1.49 0.12 2.07
C GLY A 32 -1.11 1.21 1.06
N ASP A 33 -0.48 2.27 1.56
CA ASP A 33 -0.13 3.49 0.82
C ASP A 33 -1.37 4.24 0.30
N ALA A 34 -2.27 4.60 1.22
CA ALA A 34 -3.43 5.45 0.94
C ALA A 34 -3.07 6.92 0.80
N ILE A 35 -2.08 7.35 1.59
CA ILE A 35 -1.67 8.74 1.77
C ILE A 35 -0.46 9.11 0.91
N ASP A 36 -0.15 10.41 0.88
CA ASP A 36 1.01 11.03 0.24
C ASP A 36 0.93 11.11 -1.30
N ARG A 37 1.73 12.01 -1.87
CA ARG A 37 1.98 12.19 -3.32
C ARG A 37 0.79 12.70 -4.12
N GLY A 38 -0.37 12.09 -3.99
CA GLY A 38 -1.55 12.38 -4.80
C GLY A 38 -2.42 13.52 -4.25
N PRO A 39 -3.54 13.80 -4.93
CA PRO A 39 -4.28 15.04 -4.71
C PRO A 39 -5.29 15.02 -3.56
N ASP A 40 -5.67 13.85 -3.03
CA ASP A 40 -6.78 13.71 -2.07
C ASP A 40 -6.56 12.54 -1.10
N SER A 41 -5.50 12.63 -0.29
CA SER A 41 -5.21 11.65 0.77
C SER A 41 -6.34 11.58 1.80
N ARG A 42 -6.92 12.74 2.13
CA ARG A 42 -8.01 12.84 3.10
C ARG A 42 -9.28 12.14 2.62
N GLY A 43 -9.67 12.35 1.37
CA GLY A 43 -10.82 11.66 0.76
C GLY A 43 -10.60 10.15 0.66
N THR A 44 -9.38 9.73 0.29
CA THR A 44 -8.99 8.32 0.24
C THR A 44 -9.11 7.65 1.62
N VAL A 45 -8.51 8.24 2.65
CA VAL A 45 -8.58 7.75 4.03
C VAL A 45 -10.03 7.63 4.51
N ARG A 46 -10.84 8.66 4.27
CA ARG A 46 -12.26 8.65 4.67
C ARG A 46 -13.02 7.49 4.02
N GLN A 47 -12.89 7.29 2.71
CA GLN A 47 -13.56 6.20 2.00
C GLN A 47 -13.10 4.81 2.52
N LEU A 48 -11.80 4.63 2.77
CA LEU A 48 -11.25 3.38 3.31
C LEU A 48 -11.78 3.09 4.71
N VAL A 49 -11.84 4.10 5.59
CA VAL A 49 -12.39 3.97 6.95
C VAL A 49 -13.88 3.64 6.91
N GLU A 50 -14.67 4.33 6.08
CA GLU A 50 -16.10 4.04 5.91
C GLU A 50 -16.35 2.59 5.46
N LEU A 51 -15.56 2.09 4.51
CA LEU A 51 -15.65 0.71 4.04
C LEU A 51 -15.21 -0.30 5.11
N HIS A 52 -14.16 0.01 5.87
CA HIS A 52 -13.69 -0.83 6.97
C HIS A 52 -14.74 -0.91 8.09
N ASP A 53 -15.28 0.22 8.52
CA ASP A 53 -16.28 0.29 9.59
C ASP A 53 -17.62 -0.35 9.17
N ALA A 54 -17.90 -0.40 7.86
CA ALA A 54 -18.99 -1.20 7.30
C ALA A 54 -18.69 -2.71 7.20
N GLY A 55 -17.51 -3.16 7.63
CA GLY A 55 -17.06 -4.56 7.57
C GLY A 55 -16.78 -5.06 6.15
N ARG A 56 -16.52 -4.16 5.21
CA ARG A 56 -16.29 -4.48 3.80
C ARG A 56 -14.83 -4.38 3.35
N MET A 57 -13.96 -3.76 4.14
CA MET A 57 -12.56 -3.55 3.78
C MET A 57 -11.63 -4.01 4.91
N THR A 58 -10.63 -4.80 4.57
CA THR A 58 -9.45 -5.03 5.40
C THR A 58 -8.36 -4.06 4.97
N LEU A 59 -7.74 -3.36 5.94
CA LEU A 59 -6.73 -2.33 5.69
C LEU A 59 -5.35 -2.84 6.10
N LEU A 60 -4.41 -2.87 5.14
CA LEU A 60 -3.01 -3.14 5.46
C LEU A 60 -2.22 -1.84 5.56
N CYS A 61 -1.14 -1.90 6.32
CA CYS A 61 -0.20 -0.80 6.49
C CYS A 61 0.79 -0.79 5.31
N GLY A 62 0.93 0.35 4.65
CA GLY A 62 2.01 0.61 3.72
C GLY A 62 3.19 1.31 4.40
N ASN A 63 4.29 1.46 3.66
CA ASN A 63 5.46 2.14 4.21
C ASN A 63 5.21 3.65 4.41
N HIS A 64 4.30 4.26 3.69
CA HIS A 64 3.93 5.66 3.87
C HIS A 64 3.17 5.90 5.17
N GLU A 65 2.19 5.05 5.50
CA GLU A 65 1.55 5.06 6.81
C GLU A 65 2.56 4.78 7.92
N TRP A 66 3.44 3.79 7.73
CA TRP A 66 4.44 3.39 8.72
C TRP A 66 5.42 4.51 9.06
N MET A 67 5.88 5.28 8.07
CA MET A 67 6.76 6.43 8.30
C MET A 67 6.12 7.46 9.22
N LEU A 68 4.88 7.87 8.94
CA LEU A 68 4.17 8.86 9.75
C LEU A 68 3.76 8.31 11.12
N LEU A 69 3.25 7.08 11.16
CA LEU A 69 2.89 6.40 12.41
C LEU A 69 4.07 6.30 13.37
N THR A 70 5.24 5.87 12.87
CA THR A 70 6.43 5.76 13.73
C THR A 70 6.95 7.11 14.18
N ALA A 71 6.85 8.17 13.36
CA ALA A 71 7.17 9.52 13.78
C ALA A 71 6.27 9.97 14.95
N ALA A 72 4.96 9.77 14.86
CA ALA A 72 4.01 10.09 15.92
C ALA A 72 4.26 9.27 17.20
N GLU A 73 4.57 7.99 17.06
CA GLU A 73 4.86 7.12 18.20
C GLU A 73 6.13 7.53 18.95
N PHE A 74 7.19 7.91 18.24
CA PHE A 74 8.41 8.43 18.86
C PHE A 74 8.17 9.78 19.56
N ALA A 75 7.32 10.66 18.98
CA ALA A 75 6.93 11.91 19.62
C ALA A 75 6.14 11.65 20.92
N ARG A 76 5.22 10.71 20.92
CA ARG A 76 4.48 10.28 22.11
C ARG A 76 5.42 9.74 23.20
N GLN A 77 6.40 8.90 22.83
CA GLN A 77 7.42 8.38 23.76
C GLN A 77 8.30 9.49 24.34
N ALA A 78 8.68 10.49 23.52
CA ALA A 78 9.41 11.65 23.98
C ALA A 78 8.64 12.42 25.06
N GLN A 79 7.34 12.64 24.86
CA GLN A 79 6.49 13.32 25.85
C GLN A 79 6.32 12.52 27.15
N GLU A 80 6.23 11.19 27.07
CA GLU A 80 6.05 10.32 28.25
C GLU A 80 7.33 10.17 29.08
N THR A 81 8.49 10.17 28.43
CA THR A 81 9.78 9.89 29.07
C THR A 81 10.63 11.14 29.32
N ASP A 82 10.26 12.28 28.73
CA ASP A 82 11.08 13.52 28.70
C ASP A 82 12.49 13.26 28.12
N ASP A 83 12.57 12.38 27.10
CA ASP A 83 13.83 11.94 26.50
C ASP A 83 14.05 12.62 25.14
N GLU A 84 15.08 13.47 25.06
CA GLU A 84 15.46 14.20 23.86
C GLU A 84 15.82 13.29 22.68
N ALA A 85 16.32 12.07 22.92
CA ALA A 85 16.65 11.13 21.86
C ALA A 85 15.39 10.66 21.10
N TYR A 86 14.27 10.44 21.80
CA TYR A 86 12.99 10.14 21.16
C TYR A 86 12.45 11.33 20.39
N HIS A 87 12.59 12.53 20.92
CA HIS A 87 12.16 13.75 20.22
C HIS A 87 12.94 13.93 18.91
N GLN A 88 14.26 13.83 18.95
CA GLN A 88 15.10 13.91 17.75
C GLN A 88 14.74 12.82 16.73
N ALA A 89 14.53 11.59 17.18
CA ALA A 89 14.14 10.49 16.32
C ALA A 89 12.77 10.70 15.67
N ALA A 90 11.80 11.31 16.38
CA ALA A 90 10.50 11.69 15.82
C ALA A 90 10.63 12.69 14.68
N LEU A 91 11.43 13.76 14.90
CA LEU A 91 11.67 14.79 13.89
C LEU A 91 12.38 14.22 12.64
N GLU A 92 13.35 13.34 12.81
CA GLU A 92 14.07 12.71 11.70
C GLU A 92 13.13 11.82 10.85
N ARG A 93 12.27 11.02 11.50
CA ARG A 93 11.26 10.19 10.82
C ARG A 93 10.24 11.02 10.09
N PHE A 94 9.75 12.08 10.72
CA PHE A 94 8.80 13.00 10.12
C PHE A 94 9.38 13.69 8.88
N ALA A 95 10.60 14.23 8.99
CA ALA A 95 11.29 14.82 7.85
C ALA A 95 11.59 13.79 6.73
N ASN A 96 11.80 12.52 7.09
CA ASN A 96 11.92 11.46 6.09
C ASN A 96 10.59 11.20 5.38
N TRP A 97 9.48 11.14 6.10
CA TRP A 97 8.14 11.02 5.54
C TRP A 97 7.81 12.18 4.59
N GLU A 98 8.06 13.44 4.99
CA GLU A 98 7.84 14.62 4.13
C GLU A 98 8.62 14.50 2.80
N ARG A 99 9.91 14.10 2.85
CA ARG A 99 10.73 13.89 1.65
C ARG A 99 10.22 12.78 0.73
N ASN A 100 9.46 11.82 1.25
CA ASN A 100 8.85 10.74 0.49
C ASN A 100 7.46 11.07 -0.08
N GLY A 101 6.97 12.29 0.12
CA GLY A 101 5.71 12.75 -0.47
C GLY A 101 4.66 13.22 0.54
N GLY A 102 4.98 13.24 1.84
CA GLY A 102 4.08 13.66 2.91
C GLY A 102 3.68 15.14 2.85
N THR A 103 4.38 15.96 2.05
CA THR A 103 4.05 17.38 1.87
C THR A 103 2.61 17.59 1.37
N SER A 104 2.09 16.71 0.51
CA SER A 104 0.70 16.80 0.05
C SER A 104 -0.30 16.64 1.21
N VAL A 105 -0.05 15.70 2.11
CA VAL A 105 -0.87 15.51 3.32
C VAL A 105 -0.76 16.72 4.26
N GLN A 106 0.44 17.28 4.42
CA GLN A 106 0.63 18.51 5.19
C GLN A 106 -0.25 19.66 4.67
N GLU A 107 -0.30 19.83 3.35
CA GLU A 107 -1.14 20.86 2.72
C GLU A 107 -2.63 20.60 2.95
N GLU A 108 -3.10 19.34 2.79
CA GLU A 108 -4.50 18.97 2.98
C GLU A 108 -4.99 19.15 4.43
N PHE A 109 -4.12 18.92 5.42
CA PHE A 109 -4.46 18.99 6.84
C PHE A 109 -4.06 20.31 7.51
N GLY A 110 -3.57 21.31 6.76
CA GLY A 110 -3.26 22.64 7.24
C GLY A 110 -1.96 22.75 8.03
N GLY A 111 -1.07 21.80 7.88
CA GLY A 111 0.22 21.70 8.56
C GLY A 111 0.13 21.10 9.95
N PHE A 112 1.05 20.17 10.26
CA PHE A 112 1.20 19.56 11.57
C PHE A 112 2.65 19.11 11.75
N ASN A 113 2.99 18.66 12.96
CA ASN A 113 4.29 18.06 13.29
C ASN A 113 4.07 16.69 13.95
N PRO A 114 5.13 15.93 14.30
CA PRO A 114 4.94 14.59 14.86
C PRO A 114 4.14 14.55 16.18
N ASP A 115 4.12 15.66 16.95
CA ASP A 115 3.34 15.76 18.19
C ASP A 115 1.85 16.07 17.95
N THR A 116 1.49 16.53 16.76
CA THR A 116 0.16 17.05 16.42
C THR A 116 -0.43 16.41 15.17
N VAL A 117 -0.08 15.15 14.91
CA VAL A 117 -0.68 14.39 13.80
C VAL A 117 -2.20 14.37 13.94
N PRO A 118 -2.95 14.72 12.89
CA PRO A 118 -4.40 14.79 12.93
C PRO A 118 -5.06 13.49 13.44
N THR A 119 -6.04 13.63 14.32
CA THR A 119 -6.77 12.48 14.91
C THR A 119 -7.36 11.57 13.83
N GLU A 120 -7.86 12.14 12.74
CA GLU A 120 -8.39 11.42 11.57
C GLU A 120 -7.37 10.41 10.99
N LEU A 121 -6.09 10.81 10.91
CA LEU A 121 -5.00 9.92 10.47
C LEU A 121 -4.66 8.87 11.54
N LEU A 122 -4.61 9.26 12.82
CA LEU A 122 -4.34 8.33 13.92
C LEU A 122 -5.45 7.27 14.05
N GLU A 123 -6.70 7.65 13.86
CA GLU A 123 -7.84 6.73 13.82
C GLU A 123 -7.75 5.77 12.63
N TYR A 124 -7.37 6.25 11.46
CA TYR A 124 -7.09 5.39 10.31
C TYR A 124 -5.96 4.41 10.62
N PHE A 125 -4.82 4.89 11.14
CA PHE A 125 -3.68 4.04 11.46
C PHE A 125 -4.00 2.96 12.50
N SER A 126 -4.92 3.21 13.42
CA SER A 126 -5.34 2.23 14.44
C SER A 126 -6.05 1.00 13.85
N ARG A 127 -6.51 1.05 12.59
CA ARG A 127 -7.21 -0.03 11.87
C ARG A 127 -6.27 -0.88 11.02
N LEU A 128 -5.01 -0.45 10.86
CA LEU A 128 -4.07 -1.09 9.95
C LEU A 128 -3.48 -2.37 10.55
N GLN A 129 -3.30 -3.37 9.71
CA GLN A 129 -2.55 -4.58 10.01
C GLN A 129 -1.45 -4.81 8.95
N LEU A 130 -0.45 -5.63 9.24
CA LEU A 130 0.67 -5.84 8.31
C LEU A 130 0.38 -6.91 7.25
N LEU A 131 -0.61 -7.76 7.50
CA LEU A 131 -0.75 -9.01 6.76
C LEU A 131 -2.22 -9.45 6.79
N PHE A 132 -2.68 -10.05 5.70
CA PHE A 132 -3.99 -10.68 5.57
C PHE A 132 -3.83 -12.09 5.00
N ASP A 133 -4.41 -13.07 5.70
CA ASP A 133 -4.49 -14.46 5.23
C ASP A 133 -5.78 -14.65 4.44
N GLY A 134 -5.64 -14.72 3.13
CA GLY A 134 -6.73 -14.88 2.19
C GLY A 134 -7.10 -16.36 1.94
N PRO A 135 -8.20 -16.59 1.23
CA PRO A 135 -8.64 -17.94 0.88
C PRO A 135 -7.61 -18.66 0.00
N GLY A 136 -7.61 -20.00 0.05
CA GLY A 136 -6.75 -20.83 -0.81
C GLY A 136 -5.26 -20.75 -0.50
N GLY A 137 -4.87 -20.24 0.68
CA GLY A 137 -3.47 -20.07 1.06
C GLY A 137 -2.80 -18.90 0.36
N VAL A 138 -3.55 -17.87 0.00
CA VAL A 138 -3.01 -16.61 -0.54
C VAL A 138 -2.77 -15.63 0.60
N LEU A 139 -1.57 -15.11 0.69
CA LEU A 139 -1.17 -14.12 1.69
C LEU A 139 -1.06 -12.74 1.04
N CYS A 140 -1.63 -11.72 1.68
CA CYS A 140 -1.51 -10.33 1.23
C CYS A 140 -0.68 -9.52 2.23
N SER A 141 0.26 -8.73 1.73
CA SER A 141 1.05 -7.76 2.49
C SER A 141 1.52 -6.65 1.57
N HIS A 142 1.96 -5.52 2.12
CA HIS A 142 2.26 -4.34 1.30
C HIS A 142 3.35 -4.60 0.25
N ALA A 143 4.58 -4.93 0.63
CA ALA A 143 5.71 -4.99 -0.30
C ALA A 143 6.25 -6.40 -0.56
N ALA A 144 6.29 -7.26 0.48
CA ALA A 144 6.81 -8.62 0.41
C ALA A 144 6.17 -9.52 1.48
N PRO A 145 6.19 -10.85 1.31
CA PRO A 145 5.74 -11.76 2.36
C PRO A 145 6.63 -11.67 3.60
N PRO A 146 6.20 -12.20 4.77
CA PRO A 146 7.01 -12.25 5.97
C PRO A 146 8.34 -12.97 5.72
N ALA A 147 9.41 -12.21 5.62
CA ALA A 147 10.77 -12.70 5.40
C ALA A 147 11.75 -11.74 6.08
N LEU A 148 12.91 -12.21 6.46
CA LEU A 148 13.97 -11.35 6.96
C LEU A 148 15.00 -11.09 5.85
N VAL A 149 14.99 -9.88 5.33
CA VAL A 149 16.06 -9.39 4.44
C VAL A 149 16.97 -8.47 5.26
N GLN A 150 18.21 -8.87 5.44
CA GLN A 150 19.14 -8.27 6.39
C GLN A 150 19.27 -6.74 6.27
N ARG A 151 19.18 -6.18 5.06
CA ARG A 151 19.32 -4.73 4.83
C ARG A 151 18.16 -3.90 5.40
N TYR A 152 17.00 -4.52 5.65
CA TYR A 152 15.84 -3.87 6.24
C TYR A 152 15.80 -3.98 7.77
N GLY A 153 16.55 -4.93 8.36
CA GLY A 153 16.72 -5.05 9.81
C GLY A 153 15.65 -5.85 10.52
N SER A 154 14.40 -5.89 10.03
CA SER A 154 13.32 -6.68 10.61
C SER A 154 12.42 -7.32 9.54
N VAL A 155 11.52 -8.20 9.97
CA VAL A 155 10.50 -8.81 9.11
C VAL A 155 9.47 -7.76 8.70
N GLU A 156 9.04 -6.92 9.63
CA GLU A 156 8.07 -5.83 9.40
C GLU A 156 8.61 -4.84 8.36
N GLU A 157 9.84 -4.38 8.52
CA GLU A 157 10.49 -3.50 7.55
C GLU A 157 10.65 -4.17 6.18
N THR A 158 10.92 -5.47 6.14
CA THR A 158 10.94 -6.22 4.87
C THR A 158 9.57 -6.23 4.20
N MET A 159 8.50 -6.50 4.97
CA MET A 159 7.13 -6.51 4.45
C MET A 159 6.68 -5.16 3.92
N LEU A 160 7.27 -4.06 4.40
CA LEU A 160 6.92 -2.68 4.06
C LEU A 160 7.79 -2.07 2.93
N TRP A 161 9.03 -2.55 2.75
CA TRP A 161 10.01 -1.87 1.90
C TRP A 161 10.65 -2.74 0.83
N ALA A 162 10.55 -4.07 0.92
CA ALA A 162 11.28 -4.93 -0.01
C ALA A 162 10.70 -4.84 -1.43
N ARG A 163 11.59 -4.96 -2.39
CA ARG A 163 11.23 -4.95 -3.81
C ARG A 163 11.33 -6.35 -4.41
N PRO A 164 10.68 -6.63 -5.54
CA PRO A 164 10.72 -7.95 -6.19
C PRO A 164 12.13 -8.51 -6.38
N ASN A 165 13.11 -7.61 -6.62
CA ASN A 165 14.51 -7.99 -6.85
C ASN A 165 15.30 -8.29 -5.56
N ASP A 166 14.72 -8.11 -4.39
CA ASP A 166 15.33 -8.46 -3.11
C ASP A 166 15.16 -9.92 -2.75
N GLY A 167 14.26 -10.61 -3.48
CA GLY A 167 14.03 -12.05 -3.38
C GLY A 167 15.19 -12.91 -3.90
N PRO A 168 14.99 -14.21 -3.93
CA PRO A 168 13.69 -14.87 -3.75
C PRO A 168 13.20 -14.86 -2.31
N PHE A 169 11.90 -14.62 -2.13
CA PHE A 169 11.25 -14.77 -0.83
C PHE A 169 10.66 -16.18 -0.71
N ALA A 170 10.92 -16.84 0.43
CA ALA A 170 10.28 -18.10 0.73
C ALA A 170 8.89 -17.86 1.34
N LEU A 171 7.91 -18.63 0.90
CA LEU A 171 6.59 -18.66 1.54
C LEU A 171 6.52 -19.73 2.62
N PRO A 172 5.74 -19.53 3.69
CA PRO A 172 5.37 -20.61 4.62
C PRO A 172 4.76 -21.79 3.87
N SER A 173 4.88 -23.00 4.41
CA SER A 173 4.47 -24.22 3.72
C SER A 173 2.98 -24.28 3.35
N GLU A 174 2.14 -23.61 4.12
CA GLU A 174 0.69 -23.48 3.94
C GLU A 174 0.29 -22.38 2.97
N VAL A 175 1.22 -21.49 2.58
CA VAL A 175 0.98 -20.37 1.66
C VAL A 175 1.37 -20.77 0.24
N THR A 176 0.43 -20.68 -0.68
CA THR A 176 0.61 -21.06 -2.09
C THR A 176 1.05 -19.90 -2.97
N ALA A 177 0.64 -18.67 -2.60
CA ALA A 177 0.98 -17.45 -3.30
C ALA A 177 0.93 -16.25 -2.37
N SER A 178 1.54 -15.13 -2.77
CA SER A 178 1.37 -13.86 -2.08
C SER A 178 1.09 -12.71 -3.06
N VAL A 179 0.41 -11.67 -2.56
CA VAL A 179 -0.04 -10.50 -3.35
C VAL A 179 0.46 -9.21 -2.69
N HIS A 180 1.05 -8.33 -3.50
CA HIS A 180 1.77 -7.14 -3.05
C HIS A 180 1.49 -5.91 -3.91
N GLY A 181 1.67 -4.71 -3.33
CA GLY A 181 1.74 -3.39 -3.96
C GLY A 181 3.16 -2.84 -4.01
N HIS A 182 3.36 -1.60 -3.53
CA HIS A 182 4.62 -0.92 -3.21
C HIS A 182 5.55 -0.61 -4.39
N THR A 183 5.68 -1.50 -5.34
CA THR A 183 6.62 -1.36 -6.45
C THR A 183 5.87 -1.06 -7.75
N PRO A 184 5.83 0.21 -8.21
CA PRO A 184 5.14 0.57 -9.43
C PRO A 184 5.73 -0.15 -10.65
N LEU A 185 4.88 -0.84 -11.41
CA LEU A 185 5.21 -1.61 -12.60
C LEU A 185 4.30 -1.22 -13.77
N ALA A 186 4.79 -1.41 -15.01
CA ALA A 186 3.99 -1.15 -16.21
C ALA A 186 2.72 -2.03 -16.29
N GLN A 187 2.76 -3.20 -15.68
CA GLN A 187 1.63 -4.15 -15.63
C GLN A 187 1.75 -5.05 -14.40
N PRO A 188 0.63 -5.60 -13.88
CA PRO A 188 0.66 -6.56 -12.80
C PRO A 188 1.49 -7.78 -13.19
N THR A 189 2.39 -8.21 -12.32
CA THR A 189 3.43 -9.19 -12.70
C THR A 189 3.64 -10.24 -11.61
N TRP A 190 3.63 -11.50 -12.01
CA TRP A 190 4.03 -12.62 -11.17
C TRP A 190 5.56 -12.82 -11.19
N VAL A 191 6.17 -12.85 -10.01
CA VAL A 191 7.57 -13.25 -9.81
C VAL A 191 7.59 -14.51 -8.96
N GLY A 192 7.72 -15.67 -9.59
CA GLY A 192 7.52 -16.94 -8.89
C GLY A 192 6.10 -17.08 -8.36
N GLN A 193 5.93 -17.15 -7.03
CA GLN A 193 4.65 -17.24 -6.33
C GLN A 193 4.14 -15.88 -5.81
N HIS A 194 4.77 -14.77 -6.19
CA HIS A 194 4.47 -13.41 -5.71
C HIS A 194 3.86 -12.57 -6.84
N LEU A 195 2.64 -12.06 -6.64
CA LEU A 195 1.97 -11.14 -7.56
C LEU A 195 2.17 -9.70 -7.08
N TYR A 196 2.69 -8.85 -7.95
CA TYR A 196 2.86 -7.42 -7.71
C TYR A 196 1.83 -6.65 -8.53
N LEU A 197 1.01 -5.83 -7.87
CA LEU A 197 -0.19 -5.19 -8.43
C LEU A 197 -0.02 -3.70 -8.70
N ASP A 198 0.93 -3.01 -8.04
CA ASP A 198 1.01 -1.56 -8.10
C ASP A 198 1.33 -1.06 -9.51
N LEU A 199 0.50 -0.17 -10.02
CA LEU A 199 0.62 0.48 -11.33
C LEU A 199 0.96 1.97 -11.22
N GLY A 200 1.32 2.44 -10.02
CA GLY A 200 1.62 3.84 -9.74
C GLY A 200 0.41 4.74 -9.92
N ALA A 201 -0.71 4.44 -9.27
CA ALA A 201 -1.99 5.10 -9.45
C ALA A 201 -1.91 6.65 -9.45
N PHE A 202 -1.12 7.24 -8.55
CA PHE A 202 -0.95 8.70 -8.46
C PHE A 202 -0.22 9.31 -9.68
N LEU A 203 0.61 8.54 -10.38
CA LEU A 203 1.33 8.96 -11.58
C LEU A 203 0.57 8.62 -12.86
N THR A 204 0.13 7.37 -12.98
CA THR A 204 -0.38 6.81 -14.24
C THR A 204 -1.89 6.93 -14.38
N GLY A 205 -2.59 7.21 -13.27
CA GLY A 205 -4.05 7.11 -13.23
C GLY A 205 -4.58 5.68 -13.31
N ALA A 206 -3.73 4.66 -13.15
CA ALA A 206 -4.13 3.27 -13.25
C ALA A 206 -4.14 2.59 -11.88
N LEU A 207 -5.29 2.05 -11.49
CA LEU A 207 -5.48 1.22 -10.30
C LEU A 207 -5.82 -0.21 -10.72
N SER A 208 -5.03 -1.18 -10.32
CA SER A 208 -5.37 -2.59 -10.52
C SER A 208 -6.28 -3.09 -9.41
N ALA A 209 -7.12 -4.07 -9.74
CA ALA A 209 -7.98 -4.79 -8.82
C ALA A 209 -7.90 -6.29 -9.14
N PHE A 210 -7.56 -7.10 -8.16
CA PHE A 210 -7.37 -8.54 -8.33
C PHE A 210 -8.37 -9.33 -7.48
N ASP A 211 -9.16 -10.20 -8.11
CA ASP A 211 -10.07 -11.10 -7.41
C ASP A 211 -9.34 -12.37 -6.97
N LEU A 212 -9.24 -12.57 -5.65
CA LEU A 212 -8.57 -13.75 -5.07
C LEU A 212 -9.33 -15.07 -5.33
N GLU A 213 -10.62 -15.01 -5.67
CA GLU A 213 -11.43 -16.20 -5.90
C GLU A 213 -11.43 -16.61 -7.37
N SER A 214 -11.69 -15.67 -8.29
CA SER A 214 -11.73 -15.94 -9.74
C SER A 214 -10.37 -15.84 -10.41
N LEU A 215 -9.39 -15.19 -9.77
CA LEU A 215 -8.07 -14.84 -10.30
C LEU A 215 -8.13 -13.86 -11.49
N GLU A 216 -9.24 -13.15 -11.61
CA GLU A 216 -9.42 -12.12 -12.64
C GLU A 216 -8.77 -10.79 -12.22
N MET A 217 -8.31 -10.04 -13.22
CA MET A 217 -7.67 -8.75 -13.06
C MET A 217 -8.42 -7.68 -13.82
N ILE A 218 -8.77 -6.59 -13.14
CA ILE A 218 -9.30 -5.38 -13.75
C ILE A 218 -8.34 -4.22 -13.50
N VAL A 219 -8.19 -3.34 -14.47
CA VAL A 219 -7.46 -2.06 -14.32
C VAL A 219 -8.45 -0.93 -14.55
N PHE A 220 -8.63 -0.08 -13.55
CA PHE A 220 -9.37 1.17 -13.64
C PHE A 220 -8.41 2.24 -14.13
N GLN A 221 -8.73 2.86 -15.28
CA GLN A 221 -7.87 3.85 -15.92
C GLN A 221 -8.54 5.22 -15.91
N GLY A 222 -8.04 6.09 -15.09
CA GLY A 222 -8.36 7.52 -15.06
C GLY A 222 -7.23 8.37 -15.63
N GLN A 223 -7.24 9.66 -15.34
CA GLN A 223 -6.20 10.57 -15.79
C GLN A 223 -4.90 10.36 -15.00
N GLY A 224 -3.78 10.34 -15.71
CA GLY A 224 -2.43 10.26 -15.17
C GLY A 224 -1.48 11.24 -15.85
N SER A 225 -0.39 11.58 -15.18
CA SER A 225 0.66 12.47 -15.72
C SER A 225 1.75 11.72 -16.49
N VAL A 226 1.87 10.41 -16.27
CA VAL A 226 2.88 9.54 -16.87
C VAL A 226 2.21 8.34 -17.50
N PRO A 227 2.48 8.02 -18.79
CA PRO A 227 2.02 6.78 -19.40
C PRO A 227 2.56 5.55 -18.65
N ARG A 228 1.68 4.57 -18.38
CA ARG A 228 2.02 3.37 -17.61
C ARG A 228 3.18 2.58 -18.19
N GLU A 229 3.29 2.52 -19.52
CA GLU A 229 4.39 1.86 -20.24
C GLU A 229 5.78 2.47 -19.98
N HIS A 230 5.84 3.66 -19.34
CA HIS A 230 7.09 4.27 -18.89
C HIS A 230 7.55 3.77 -17.52
N LEU A 231 6.70 3.02 -16.80
CA LEU A 231 7.09 2.38 -15.56
C LEU A 231 8.03 1.18 -15.81
N PRO A 232 8.81 0.78 -14.79
CA PRO A 232 9.69 -0.38 -14.91
C PRO A 232 8.92 -1.66 -15.22
N GLU A 233 9.52 -2.49 -16.07
CA GLU A 233 9.18 -3.91 -16.21
C GLU A 233 10.20 -4.75 -15.45
N LEU A 234 9.75 -5.84 -14.83
CA LEU A 234 10.66 -6.80 -14.22
C LEU A 234 11.35 -7.60 -15.34
N ARG A 235 12.68 -7.55 -15.36
CA ARG A 235 13.47 -8.24 -16.39
C ARG A 235 13.52 -9.74 -16.09
N SER A 236 13.34 -10.55 -17.13
CA SER A 236 13.28 -12.02 -17.09
C SER A 236 14.56 -12.72 -16.62
N GLY A 237 15.66 -12.01 -16.40
CA GLY A 237 16.94 -12.59 -15.97
C GLY A 237 17.08 -12.89 -14.47
N GLN A 238 16.11 -12.53 -13.63
CA GLN A 238 16.22 -12.63 -12.17
C GLN A 238 15.23 -13.60 -11.51
N SER A 239 14.26 -14.13 -12.22
CA SER A 239 13.42 -15.23 -11.72
C SER A 239 13.04 -16.17 -12.87
N ASN A 240 12.98 -17.46 -12.58
CA ASN A 240 12.64 -18.48 -13.58
C ASN A 240 11.16 -18.51 -13.97
N LEU A 241 10.30 -17.68 -13.37
CA LEU A 241 8.85 -17.69 -13.56
C LEU A 241 8.29 -16.28 -13.44
N ILE A 242 8.49 -15.44 -14.47
CA ILE A 242 7.75 -14.20 -14.63
C ILE A 242 6.56 -14.47 -15.56
N ARG A 243 5.35 -14.16 -15.10
CA ARG A 243 4.13 -14.20 -15.91
C ARG A 243 3.48 -12.84 -15.88
N THR A 244 3.14 -12.32 -17.05
CA THR A 244 2.35 -11.10 -17.17
C THR A 244 0.88 -11.42 -17.03
N GLN A 245 0.19 -10.69 -16.17
CA GLN A 245 -1.25 -10.84 -15.98
C GLN A 245 -2.01 -10.11 -17.10
N THR A 246 -2.90 -10.81 -17.79
CA THR A 246 -3.84 -10.17 -18.73
C THR A 246 -4.92 -9.46 -17.92
N CYS A 247 -5.20 -8.21 -18.26
CA CYS A 247 -6.13 -7.36 -17.53
C CYS A 247 -7.27 -6.88 -18.43
N THR A 248 -8.47 -6.79 -17.85
CA THR A 248 -9.58 -6.01 -18.44
C THR A 248 -9.38 -4.56 -17.99
N VAL A 249 -9.46 -3.60 -18.94
CA VAL A 249 -9.33 -2.17 -18.64
C VAL A 249 -10.72 -1.54 -18.61
N VAL A 250 -10.99 -0.74 -17.58
CA VAL A 250 -12.21 0.06 -17.38
C VAL A 250 -11.80 1.52 -17.30
N GLU A 251 -12.24 2.34 -18.26
CA GLU A 251 -12.04 3.79 -18.24
C GLU A 251 -12.97 4.46 -17.21
N VAL A 252 -12.44 5.39 -16.42
CA VAL A 252 -13.13 6.09 -15.32
C VAL A 252 -12.92 7.60 -15.38
#